data_4533ab34f97e8b4ec5e3452a488635b5
#
_entry.id   4533ab34f97e8b4ec5e3452a488635b5
#
_cell.length_a   1.000
_cell.length_b   1.000
_cell.length_c   1.000
_cell.angle_alpha   90.00
_cell.angle_beta   90.00
_cell.angle_gamma   90.00
#
_symmetry.space_group_name_H-M   'P 1'
#
loop_
_entity.id
_entity.type
_entity.pdbx_description
1 polymer ?
#
loop_
_entity_poly.entity_id
_entity_poly.type
_entity_poly.pdbx_seq_one_letter_code
_entity_poly.pdbx_strand_id
1 'polypeptide(L)'
;MHIKGRKVRYAVSAVAVAGVAALALSACTTTGSTGTSSAAKGGTVTVAVVNDFTSFNSQTPQGNLDTNGQVGYLDGSYGTGFQYIDNNYKIVHDDKFGTFKKISDDPLTVKYTLNKNDKWSDGQPVTADDMVFAWAIASGYYDSAKFDDQGNVTSGTQYFSIAGSTAGIDSTAFPTVGDNNTSITLKYATPYVDWELVNPIAQPAHIVAKKAGLSSAADLTKLLKTLPKGNPDAPVAANATLKKAADFVNTGYDVTAFPTDKDLLVSSGPFVVSSWTPGQSLTMTQNKYYDGGLKPSVDKIVFRIIPDANAQVTALQNGEVDVINPQASADTLTALKQTSAKVLTGDQASYDHLDLNFGSQVFADPKVREAFLKTIPRQQILDSIVTPVNPKAKVLNSQIWLPNQQPEYGDTVKNNGSSAYDKVDIDGAKALLAGATPTVRILYNTNNPNRVDEFQAISASAAKAGFKVVDAGSPDWSKLLPGGNYDASLFGWISPGAGTAQIPQLFTTNGGGNYNRFSAANDDALATQTTLDTSKLVSLEKNIDKTAFSQGYGLPLFQLPGVFGVNARVDGVKYMGNQNGPFWNFWEWTVKSSTAK
;
A
#
# COMPACT_ATOMS: atom_id res chain seq x y z
N MET A 1 57.87 -21.43 -13.21
CA MET A 1 57.76 -20.08 -13.77
C MET A 1 57.06 -19.21 -12.76
N HIS A 2 57.84 -18.38 -12.05
CA HIS A 2 57.35 -17.54 -10.93
C HIS A 2 56.71 -16.28 -11.46
N ILE A 3 55.53 -15.95 -11.00
CA ILE A 3 54.97 -14.60 -11.17
C ILE A 3 54.65 -14.05 -9.76
N LYS A 4 55.39 -12.97 -9.47
CA LYS A 4 55.36 -12.22 -8.21
C LYS A 4 54.05 -11.44 -8.04
N GLY A 5 53.41 -11.58 -6.88
CA GLY A 5 52.29 -10.74 -6.42
C GLY A 5 52.76 -9.33 -6.08
N ARG A 6 52.03 -8.34 -6.59
CA ARG A 6 52.21 -6.90 -6.28
C ARG A 6 51.14 -6.49 -5.25
N LYS A 7 51.59 -6.25 -4.01
CA LYS A 7 50.74 -5.63 -2.96
C LYS A 7 50.58 -4.15 -3.24
N VAL A 8 49.35 -3.70 -3.43
CA VAL A 8 49.01 -2.29 -3.48
C VAL A 8 48.58 -1.88 -2.05
N ARG A 9 49.32 -0.96 -1.43
CA ARG A 9 49.02 -0.33 -0.18
C ARG A 9 48.11 0.88 -0.46
N TYR A 10 46.91 0.91 0.09
CA TYR A 10 46.09 2.12 0.13
C TYR A 10 46.48 2.91 1.38
N ALA A 11 46.95 4.13 1.16
CA ALA A 11 47.15 5.12 2.18
C ALA A 11 45.82 5.81 2.49
N VAL A 12 45.38 5.75 3.74
CA VAL A 12 44.23 6.50 4.25
C VAL A 12 44.70 7.87 4.63
N SER A 13 44.29 8.89 3.90
CA SER A 13 44.47 10.30 4.29
C SER A 13 43.19 10.78 4.98
N ALA A 14 43.26 10.93 6.29
CA ALA A 14 42.24 11.62 7.06
C ALA A 14 42.39 13.13 6.85
N VAL A 15 41.40 13.80 6.30
CA VAL A 15 41.27 15.26 6.30
C VAL A 15 40.14 15.62 7.24
N ALA A 16 40.49 16.14 8.42
CA ALA A 16 39.55 16.77 9.33
C ALA A 16 39.29 18.21 8.84
N VAL A 17 38.06 18.53 8.51
CA VAL A 17 37.61 19.92 8.33
C VAL A 17 36.59 20.23 9.43
N ALA A 18 37.07 20.98 10.46
CA ALA A 18 36.21 21.62 11.43
C ALA A 18 35.71 22.94 10.84
N GLY A 19 34.41 23.03 10.59
CA GLY A 19 33.74 24.28 10.22
C GLY A 19 32.70 24.64 11.28
N VAL A 20 33.10 25.51 12.22
CA VAL A 20 32.20 26.13 13.21
C VAL A 20 31.45 27.28 12.52
N ALA A 21 30.14 27.18 12.36
CA ALA A 21 29.29 28.32 12.07
C ALA A 21 28.44 28.65 13.30
N ALA A 22 28.86 29.68 14.04
CA ALA A 22 28.08 30.27 15.10
C ALA A 22 26.96 31.14 14.48
N LEU A 23 25.69 30.84 14.78
CA LEU A 23 24.57 31.73 14.53
C LEU A 23 24.13 32.36 15.85
N ALA A 24 24.16 33.68 15.87
CA ALA A 24 23.85 34.53 16.99
C ALA A 24 22.36 34.41 17.41
N LEU A 25 22.15 34.19 18.71
CA LEU A 25 20.86 34.34 19.38
C LEU A 25 20.60 35.82 19.66
N SER A 26 19.51 36.35 19.14
CA SER A 26 18.90 37.57 19.67
C SER A 26 17.76 37.20 20.61
N ALA A 27 17.98 37.35 21.91
CA ALA A 27 16.97 37.18 22.93
C ALA A 27 16.15 38.46 23.08
N CYS A 28 14.82 38.37 22.94
CA CYS A 28 13.91 39.36 23.52
C CYS A 28 13.20 38.74 24.71
N THR A 29 13.50 39.28 25.89
CA THR A 29 12.83 38.99 27.15
C THR A 29 11.45 39.66 27.19
N THR A 30 10.39 38.88 27.44
CA THR A 30 9.16 39.39 28.04
C THR A 30 8.69 38.45 29.14
N THR A 31 8.37 39.04 30.25
CA THR A 31 7.99 38.48 31.55
C THR A 31 6.64 37.75 31.53
N GLY A 32 6.63 36.61 32.17
CA GLY A 32 5.62 35.92 32.96
C GLY A 32 4.16 35.90 32.53
N SER A 33 3.72 34.69 32.10
CA SER A 33 2.33 34.25 32.28
C SER A 33 2.33 32.72 32.40
N THR A 34 1.80 32.18 33.48
CA THR A 34 1.48 30.79 33.65
C THR A 34 0.31 30.43 32.69
N GLY A 35 0.67 30.02 31.46
CA GLY A 35 -0.27 29.61 30.43
C GLY A 35 -0.03 28.15 30.07
N THR A 36 -1.09 27.36 30.10
CA THR A 36 -1.21 26.09 29.38
C THR A 36 -0.43 26.14 28.06
N SER A 37 0.48 25.20 27.86
CA SER A 37 1.30 25.11 26.64
C SER A 37 0.38 24.99 25.41
N SER A 38 0.13 26.11 24.73
CA SER A 38 -0.51 26.10 23.43
C SER A 38 0.43 25.43 22.44
N ALA A 39 -0.08 24.45 21.70
CA ALA A 39 0.66 23.85 20.60
C ALA A 39 1.14 24.98 19.64
N ALA A 40 2.44 25.09 19.44
CA ALA A 40 2.99 26.08 18.53
C ALA A 40 2.66 25.65 17.09
N LYS A 41 2.09 26.59 16.30
CA LYS A 41 1.99 26.40 14.84
C LYS A 41 3.40 26.53 14.26
N GLY A 42 3.74 25.63 13.32
CA GLY A 42 5.03 25.62 12.65
C GLY A 42 5.98 24.52 13.16
N GLY A 43 7.21 24.57 12.70
CA GLY A 43 8.26 23.62 13.07
C GLY A 43 8.44 22.48 12.08
N THR A 44 9.39 21.59 12.40
CA THR A 44 9.78 20.46 11.56
C THR A 44 9.52 19.15 12.29
N VAL A 45 8.92 18.18 11.61
CA VAL A 45 8.84 16.79 12.06
C VAL A 45 9.71 15.92 11.14
N THR A 46 10.62 15.15 11.74
CA THR A 46 11.49 14.21 11.03
C THR A 46 11.01 12.80 11.26
N VAL A 47 10.73 12.06 10.19
CA VAL A 47 10.21 10.69 10.21
C VAL A 47 11.25 9.75 9.59
N ALA A 48 11.61 8.67 10.29
CA ALA A 48 12.45 7.63 9.72
C ALA A 48 11.62 6.75 8.76
N VAL A 49 12.18 6.48 7.59
CA VAL A 49 11.61 5.58 6.58
C VAL A 49 12.67 4.55 6.15
N VAL A 50 12.20 3.40 5.68
CA VAL A 50 13.08 2.26 5.34
C VAL A 50 13.67 2.40 3.94
N ASN A 51 12.84 2.73 2.96
CA ASN A 51 13.23 2.80 1.56
C ASN A 51 13.59 4.22 1.15
N ASP A 52 14.53 4.36 0.20
CA ASP A 52 14.78 5.65 -0.44
C ASP A 52 13.62 6.04 -1.36
N PHE A 53 13.54 7.32 -1.67
CA PHE A 53 12.62 7.87 -2.65
C PHE A 53 13.16 7.62 -4.08
N THR A 54 12.30 7.22 -5.01
CA THR A 54 12.71 6.88 -6.37
C THR A 54 11.80 7.45 -7.46
N SER A 55 10.58 7.89 -7.13
CA SER A 55 9.62 8.37 -8.12
C SER A 55 8.58 9.31 -7.52
N PHE A 56 8.24 10.38 -8.26
CA PHE A 56 7.09 11.25 -7.97
C PHE A 56 5.76 10.65 -8.45
N ASN A 57 5.78 9.45 -9.05
CA ASN A 57 4.58 8.70 -9.41
C ASN A 57 4.59 7.31 -8.76
N SER A 58 3.99 7.20 -7.59
CA SER A 58 3.86 5.92 -6.87
C SER A 58 2.85 4.95 -7.48
N GLN A 59 2.11 5.36 -8.51
CA GLN A 59 1.08 4.53 -9.12
C GLN A 59 1.59 3.67 -10.28
N THR A 60 2.86 3.77 -10.66
CA THR A 60 3.49 2.87 -11.63
C THR A 60 4.05 1.62 -10.94
N PRO A 61 4.22 0.48 -11.65
CA PRO A 61 4.78 -0.74 -11.05
C PRO A 61 6.14 -0.54 -10.38
N GLN A 62 7.05 0.21 -11.02
CA GLN A 62 8.39 0.50 -10.46
C GLN A 62 8.35 1.61 -9.40
N GLY A 63 7.37 2.51 -9.46
CA GLY A 63 7.18 3.58 -8.49
C GLY A 63 6.43 3.15 -7.22
N ASN A 64 5.83 1.97 -7.19
CA ASN A 64 5.00 1.47 -6.08
C ASN A 64 5.87 1.02 -4.90
N LEU A 65 6.44 1.98 -4.19
CA LEU A 65 7.21 1.81 -2.95
C LEU A 65 6.57 2.63 -1.83
N ASP A 66 6.69 2.15 -0.58
CA ASP A 66 6.09 2.79 0.58
C ASP A 66 6.47 4.28 0.70
N THR A 67 7.76 4.61 0.60
CA THR A 67 8.24 5.99 0.69
C THR A 67 7.67 6.88 -0.42
N ASN A 68 7.59 6.37 -1.67
CA ASN A 68 6.98 7.10 -2.78
C ASN A 68 5.48 7.33 -2.53
N GLY A 69 4.76 6.31 -2.04
CA GLY A 69 3.35 6.42 -1.66
C GLY A 69 3.11 7.42 -0.52
N GLN A 70 3.97 7.42 0.49
CA GLN A 70 3.90 8.37 1.62
C GLN A 70 4.17 9.81 1.18
N VAL A 71 5.13 10.03 0.28
CA VAL A 71 5.35 11.33 -0.36
C VAL A 71 4.13 11.72 -1.18
N GLY A 72 3.58 10.80 -2.00
CA GLY A 72 2.37 10.99 -2.79
C GLY A 72 1.13 11.32 -1.94
N TYR A 73 1.03 10.74 -0.75
CA TYR A 73 -0.03 11.05 0.20
C TYR A 73 0.03 12.51 0.72
N LEU A 74 1.24 13.01 0.94
CA LEU A 74 1.46 14.39 1.38
C LEU A 74 1.38 15.41 0.25
N ASP A 75 1.74 15.03 -0.97
CA ASP A 75 1.72 15.92 -2.13
C ASP A 75 0.44 15.85 -2.96
N GLY A 76 -0.49 14.95 -2.61
CA GLY A 76 -1.81 14.84 -3.24
C GLY A 76 -1.83 14.02 -4.51
N SER A 77 -0.74 13.38 -4.89
CA SER A 77 -0.70 12.51 -6.07
C SER A 77 -1.23 11.10 -5.80
N TYR A 78 -1.39 10.71 -4.52
CA TYR A 78 -1.89 9.40 -4.11
C TYR A 78 -2.64 9.46 -2.78
N GLY A 79 -3.85 8.90 -2.73
CA GLY A 79 -4.57 8.61 -1.47
C GLY A 79 -5.17 9.79 -0.72
N THR A 80 -5.02 11.02 -1.25
CA THR A 80 -5.67 12.25 -0.75
C THR A 80 -6.28 13.04 -1.90
N GLY A 81 -7.03 14.09 -1.59
CA GLY A 81 -7.78 14.91 -2.56
C GLY A 81 -9.25 14.93 -2.17
N PHE A 82 -10.12 14.26 -2.92
CA PHE A 82 -11.56 14.19 -2.63
C PHE A 82 -11.89 13.41 -1.36
N GLN A 83 -11.06 12.46 -0.97
CA GLN A 83 -11.22 11.64 0.22
C GLN A 83 -9.87 11.12 0.72
N TYR A 84 -9.88 10.56 1.91
CA TYR A 84 -8.79 9.77 2.48
C TYR A 84 -9.35 8.61 3.31
N ILE A 85 -8.51 7.65 3.66
CA ILE A 85 -8.89 6.54 4.53
C ILE A 85 -8.37 6.81 5.95
N ASP A 86 -9.24 6.77 6.95
CA ASP A 86 -8.89 6.95 8.36
C ASP A 86 -8.29 5.67 8.98
N ASN A 87 -7.84 5.76 10.23
CA ASN A 87 -7.24 4.63 10.94
C ASN A 87 -8.25 3.54 11.39
N ASN A 88 -9.52 3.69 11.08
CA ASN A 88 -10.54 2.66 11.19
C ASN A 88 -10.89 2.08 9.80
N TYR A 89 -10.08 2.39 8.79
CA TYR A 89 -10.27 2.01 7.39
C TYR A 89 -11.57 2.51 6.77
N LYS A 90 -12.09 3.66 7.25
CA LYS A 90 -13.28 4.31 6.70
C LYS A 90 -12.89 5.40 5.71
N ILE A 91 -13.67 5.52 4.65
CA ILE A 91 -13.56 6.61 3.69
C ILE A 91 -14.06 7.90 4.37
N VAL A 92 -13.24 8.93 4.35
CA VAL A 92 -13.57 10.27 4.85
C VAL A 92 -13.45 11.25 3.70
N HIS A 93 -14.53 12.02 3.44
CA HIS A 93 -14.57 12.99 2.35
C HIS A 93 -13.85 14.28 2.75
N ASP A 94 -13.10 14.88 1.82
CA ASP A 94 -12.56 16.24 1.94
C ASP A 94 -13.38 17.20 1.05
N ASP A 95 -14.54 17.60 1.54
CA ASP A 95 -15.46 18.50 0.83
C ASP A 95 -14.87 19.89 0.55
N LYS A 96 -13.72 20.22 1.14
CA LYS A 96 -13.00 21.47 0.83
C LYS A 96 -12.13 21.36 -0.40
N PHE A 97 -11.64 20.17 -0.72
CA PHE A 97 -10.94 19.92 -1.99
C PHE A 97 -11.95 19.68 -3.11
N GLY A 98 -12.97 18.88 -2.87
CA GLY A 98 -14.00 18.59 -3.85
C GLY A 98 -15.06 17.63 -3.33
N THR A 99 -16.16 17.54 -4.05
CA THR A 99 -17.26 16.64 -3.69
C THR A 99 -17.51 15.64 -4.79
N PHE A 100 -17.94 14.43 -4.41
CA PHE A 100 -18.45 13.46 -5.36
C PHE A 100 -19.79 12.90 -4.91
N LYS A 101 -20.64 12.60 -5.89
CA LYS A 101 -22.01 12.15 -5.64
C LYS A 101 -22.44 11.10 -6.65
N LYS A 102 -22.94 9.99 -6.14
CA LYS A 102 -23.68 9.03 -6.95
C LYS A 102 -25.00 9.63 -7.37
N ILE A 103 -25.23 9.73 -8.70
CA ILE A 103 -26.43 10.33 -9.29
C ILE A 103 -27.46 9.25 -9.61
N SER A 104 -26.99 8.06 -10.00
CA SER A 104 -27.84 6.90 -10.38
C SER A 104 -27.12 5.61 -10.03
N ASP A 105 -27.89 4.59 -9.68
CA ASP A 105 -27.40 3.21 -9.50
C ASP A 105 -27.47 2.39 -10.80
N ASP A 106 -28.39 2.72 -11.70
CA ASP A 106 -28.56 2.01 -12.97
C ASP A 106 -28.84 3.00 -14.12
N PRO A 107 -27.88 3.19 -15.04
CA PRO A 107 -26.48 2.81 -14.87
C PRO A 107 -25.81 3.60 -13.77
N LEU A 108 -24.87 2.97 -13.05
CA LEU A 108 -24.07 3.66 -12.04
C LEU A 108 -23.46 4.92 -12.63
N THR A 109 -23.77 6.07 -12.02
CA THR A 109 -23.32 7.37 -12.51
C THR A 109 -22.84 8.20 -11.32
N VAL A 110 -21.58 8.66 -11.39
CA VAL A 110 -20.94 9.43 -10.31
C VAL A 110 -20.45 10.76 -10.87
N LYS A 111 -20.80 11.86 -10.19
CA LYS A 111 -20.30 13.21 -10.52
C LYS A 111 -19.26 13.62 -9.48
N TYR A 112 -18.11 14.07 -9.95
CA TYR A 112 -17.04 14.70 -9.18
C TYR A 112 -17.03 16.20 -9.47
N THR A 113 -16.90 17.04 -8.43
CA THR A 113 -16.89 18.49 -8.56
C THR A 113 -15.76 19.07 -7.71
N LEU A 114 -14.80 19.74 -8.33
CA LEU A 114 -13.69 20.44 -7.67
C LEU A 114 -14.17 21.71 -6.98
N ASN A 115 -13.49 22.09 -5.92
CA ASN A 115 -13.60 23.43 -5.41
C ASN A 115 -12.91 24.40 -6.40
N LYS A 116 -13.53 25.52 -6.67
CA LYS A 116 -13.03 26.53 -7.64
C LYS A 116 -11.69 27.18 -7.26
N ASN A 117 -11.26 27.03 -5.99
CA ASN A 117 -10.02 27.63 -5.48
C ASN A 117 -8.83 26.67 -5.53
N ASP A 118 -9.06 25.39 -5.86
CA ASP A 118 -7.98 24.40 -5.88
C ASP A 118 -6.94 24.73 -6.95
N LYS A 119 -5.68 24.66 -6.53
CA LYS A 119 -4.54 24.97 -7.38
C LYS A 119 -3.42 23.96 -7.21
N TRP A 120 -2.74 23.73 -8.28
CA TRP A 120 -1.43 23.11 -8.26
C TRP A 120 -0.40 24.00 -7.56
N SER A 121 0.70 23.42 -7.11
CA SER A 121 1.75 24.14 -6.37
C SER A 121 2.52 25.19 -7.19
N ASP A 122 2.38 25.18 -8.50
CA ASP A 122 2.86 26.24 -9.40
C ASP A 122 1.85 27.40 -9.58
N GLY A 123 0.66 27.28 -8.98
CA GLY A 123 -0.41 28.27 -9.00
C GLY A 123 -1.42 28.09 -10.13
N GLN A 124 -1.26 27.13 -11.03
CA GLN A 124 -2.27 26.80 -12.03
C GLN A 124 -3.52 26.21 -11.34
N PRO A 125 -4.73 26.47 -11.85
CA PRO A 125 -5.95 25.89 -11.31
C PRO A 125 -5.98 24.37 -11.54
N VAL A 126 -6.51 23.61 -10.57
CA VAL A 126 -6.93 22.23 -10.79
C VAL A 126 -8.28 22.26 -11.52
N THR A 127 -8.44 21.52 -12.59
CA THR A 127 -9.60 21.60 -13.47
C THR A 127 -10.15 20.21 -13.84
N ALA A 128 -11.28 20.18 -14.54
CA ALA A 128 -11.83 18.95 -15.09
C ALA A 128 -10.89 18.30 -16.12
N ASP A 129 -9.98 19.04 -16.74
CA ASP A 129 -8.97 18.46 -17.64
C ASP A 129 -8.02 17.55 -16.89
N ASP A 130 -7.65 17.89 -15.64
CA ASP A 130 -6.85 17.03 -14.76
C ASP A 130 -7.61 15.76 -14.40
N MET A 131 -8.91 15.88 -14.10
CA MET A 131 -9.76 14.72 -13.78
C MET A 131 -9.97 13.80 -15.00
N VAL A 132 -10.15 14.36 -16.20
CA VAL A 132 -10.23 13.57 -17.45
C VAL A 132 -8.92 12.84 -17.69
N PHE A 133 -7.80 13.49 -17.41
CA PHE A 133 -6.50 12.87 -17.58
C PHE A 133 -6.26 11.75 -16.55
N ALA A 134 -6.62 11.95 -15.29
CA ALA A 134 -6.57 10.91 -14.26
C ALA A 134 -7.43 9.68 -14.63
N TRP A 135 -8.65 9.94 -15.18
CA TRP A 135 -9.49 8.88 -15.73
C TRP A 135 -8.80 8.15 -16.90
N ALA A 136 -8.15 8.85 -17.81
CA ALA A 136 -7.46 8.22 -18.95
C ALA A 136 -6.33 7.30 -18.50
N ILE A 137 -5.60 7.69 -17.43
CA ILE A 137 -4.56 6.84 -16.80
C ILE A 137 -5.19 5.59 -16.19
N ALA A 138 -6.24 5.75 -15.37
CA ALA A 138 -6.80 4.68 -14.55
C ALA A 138 -7.68 3.69 -15.33
N SER A 139 -8.28 4.12 -16.45
CA SER A 139 -9.29 3.32 -17.15
C SER A 139 -8.74 2.32 -18.15
N GLY A 140 -7.48 2.49 -18.61
CA GLY A 140 -7.00 1.72 -19.76
C GLY A 140 -7.82 1.91 -21.05
N TYR A 141 -8.66 2.96 -21.12
CA TYR A 141 -9.63 3.19 -22.18
C TYR A 141 -9.03 3.13 -23.59
N TYR A 142 -7.78 3.58 -23.75
CA TYR A 142 -7.09 3.64 -25.04
C TYR A 142 -6.23 2.42 -25.32
N ASP A 143 -6.11 1.47 -24.38
CA ASP A 143 -5.24 0.32 -24.51
C ASP A 143 -5.80 -0.70 -25.49
N SER A 144 -4.92 -1.18 -26.37
CA SER A 144 -5.20 -2.28 -27.32
C SER A 144 -4.23 -3.42 -27.12
N ALA A 145 -3.51 -3.46 -26.00
CA ALA A 145 -2.52 -4.47 -25.70
C ALA A 145 -3.13 -5.85 -25.44
N LYS A 146 -2.46 -6.89 -25.93
CA LYS A 146 -2.60 -8.27 -25.47
C LYS A 146 -1.39 -8.64 -24.64
N PHE A 147 -1.61 -9.44 -23.62
CA PHE A 147 -0.57 -9.83 -22.66
C PHE A 147 -0.34 -11.35 -22.70
N ASP A 148 0.88 -11.76 -22.39
CA ASP A 148 1.20 -13.16 -22.06
C ASP A 148 0.87 -13.47 -20.59
N ASP A 149 1.08 -14.73 -20.20
CA ASP A 149 0.84 -15.20 -18.83
C ASP A 149 1.78 -14.55 -17.77
N GLN A 150 2.82 -13.87 -18.23
CA GLN A 150 3.76 -13.10 -17.40
C GLN A 150 3.40 -11.61 -17.33
N GLY A 151 2.35 -11.18 -18.05
CA GLY A 151 1.91 -9.79 -18.11
C GLY A 151 2.71 -8.90 -19.08
N ASN A 152 3.52 -9.50 -19.98
CA ASN A 152 4.22 -8.73 -21.01
C ASN A 152 3.31 -8.47 -22.21
N VAL A 153 3.40 -7.28 -22.79
CA VAL A 153 2.67 -6.93 -24.01
C VAL A 153 3.18 -7.76 -25.20
N THR A 154 2.31 -8.57 -25.79
CA THR A 154 2.62 -9.40 -26.95
C THR A 154 2.19 -8.77 -28.27
N SER A 155 1.17 -7.91 -28.26
CA SER A 155 0.70 -7.14 -29.41
C SER A 155 -0.13 -5.93 -28.97
N GLY A 156 -0.37 -4.98 -29.86
CA GLY A 156 -1.12 -3.75 -29.58
C GLY A 156 -0.33 -2.73 -28.78
N THR A 157 -1.02 -1.84 -28.11
CA THR A 157 -0.41 -0.74 -27.33
C THR A 157 -1.05 -0.69 -25.94
N GLN A 158 -0.21 -0.73 -24.90
CA GLN A 158 -0.54 -0.23 -23.57
C GLN A 158 0.04 1.18 -23.44
N TYR A 159 -0.81 2.17 -23.16
CA TYR A 159 -0.34 3.53 -22.94
C TYR A 159 0.12 3.74 -21.51
N PHE A 160 -0.75 3.53 -20.54
CA PHE A 160 -0.43 3.77 -19.13
C PHE A 160 -0.24 2.45 -18.38
N SER A 161 0.88 2.35 -17.70
CA SER A 161 1.20 1.20 -16.83
C SER A 161 0.93 1.59 -15.38
N ILE A 162 -0.06 0.95 -14.77
CA ILE A 162 -0.44 1.21 -13.38
C ILE A 162 -0.16 0.02 -12.48
N ALA A 163 0.21 0.28 -11.23
CA ALA A 163 0.47 -0.75 -10.22
C ALA A 163 -0.80 -1.42 -9.67
N GLY A 164 -1.96 -0.93 -10.06
CA GLY A 164 -3.27 -1.42 -9.64
C GLY A 164 -4.05 -2.08 -10.78
N SER A 165 -5.36 -2.17 -10.58
CA SER A 165 -6.31 -2.68 -11.55
C SER A 165 -7.10 -1.55 -12.20
N THR A 166 -7.44 -1.70 -13.48
CA THR A 166 -8.39 -0.83 -14.19
C THR A 166 -9.85 -1.20 -13.89
N ALA A 167 -10.09 -2.30 -13.16
CA ALA A 167 -11.41 -2.84 -12.90
C ALA A 167 -12.41 -1.78 -12.40
N GLY A 168 -13.59 -1.79 -12.98
CA GLY A 168 -14.65 -0.82 -12.72
C GLY A 168 -14.52 0.43 -13.59
N ILE A 169 -13.39 1.14 -13.52
CA ILE A 169 -13.14 2.35 -14.31
C ILE A 169 -13.06 2.04 -15.83
N ASP A 170 -12.52 0.89 -16.21
CA ASP A 170 -12.46 0.40 -17.60
C ASP A 170 -13.84 0.23 -18.26
N SER A 171 -14.90 0.06 -17.45
CA SER A 171 -16.29 0.00 -17.92
C SER A 171 -16.89 1.38 -18.22
N THR A 172 -16.18 2.48 -17.89
CA THR A 172 -16.73 3.83 -18.09
C THR A 172 -16.60 4.32 -19.52
N ALA A 173 -17.57 5.13 -19.94
CA ALA A 173 -17.43 5.93 -21.14
C ALA A 173 -16.51 7.14 -20.90
N PHE A 174 -16.09 7.83 -21.99
CA PHE A 174 -15.37 9.10 -21.87
C PHE A 174 -16.14 10.06 -20.96
N PRO A 175 -15.48 10.70 -19.97
CA PRO A 175 -16.15 11.54 -18.98
C PRO A 175 -16.91 12.71 -19.60
N THR A 176 -18.08 13.03 -19.05
CA THR A 176 -18.76 14.28 -19.40
C THR A 176 -18.22 15.41 -18.54
N VAL A 177 -17.63 16.43 -19.18
CA VAL A 177 -17.15 17.64 -18.52
C VAL A 177 -18.30 18.63 -18.35
N GLY A 178 -18.40 19.26 -17.19
CA GLY A 178 -19.45 20.24 -16.85
C GLY A 178 -18.96 21.32 -15.90
N ASP A 179 -19.90 22.18 -15.52
CA ASP A 179 -19.74 23.23 -14.50
C ASP A 179 -18.53 24.14 -14.75
N ASN A 180 -18.41 24.71 -15.95
CA ASN A 180 -17.28 25.58 -16.32
C ASN A 180 -15.89 24.95 -16.11
N ASN A 181 -15.73 23.69 -16.48
CA ASN A 181 -14.49 22.94 -16.38
C ASN A 181 -14.07 22.63 -14.92
N THR A 182 -15.04 22.49 -14.01
CA THR A 182 -14.78 22.11 -12.61
C THR A 182 -15.39 20.76 -12.21
N SER A 183 -16.11 20.09 -13.12
CA SER A 183 -16.69 18.79 -12.82
C SER A 183 -16.55 17.79 -13.96
N ILE A 184 -16.53 16.50 -13.60
CA ILE A 184 -16.72 15.40 -14.53
C ILE A 184 -17.84 14.48 -14.03
N THR A 185 -18.48 13.81 -14.98
CA THR A 185 -19.43 12.73 -14.68
C THR A 185 -18.95 11.45 -15.34
N LEU A 186 -18.76 10.41 -14.52
CA LEU A 186 -18.45 9.06 -14.96
C LEU A 186 -19.74 8.24 -15.03
N LYS A 187 -19.95 7.61 -16.17
CA LYS A 187 -21.05 6.67 -16.39
C LYS A 187 -20.47 5.28 -16.63
N TYR A 188 -20.80 4.35 -15.77
CA TYR A 188 -20.30 2.98 -15.78
C TYR A 188 -21.24 2.09 -16.61
N ALA A 189 -20.70 1.30 -17.53
CA ALA A 189 -21.49 0.32 -18.28
C ALA A 189 -21.83 -0.90 -17.39
N THR A 190 -20.98 -1.19 -16.41
CA THR A 190 -21.17 -2.22 -15.40
C THR A 190 -21.06 -1.58 -14.03
N PRO A 191 -21.92 -1.86 -13.05
CA PRO A 191 -21.79 -1.34 -11.70
C PRO A 191 -20.39 -1.62 -11.13
N TYR A 192 -19.88 -0.71 -10.32
CA TYR A 192 -18.58 -0.85 -9.65
C TYR A 192 -18.74 -0.55 -8.17
N VAL A 193 -18.49 -1.54 -7.32
CA VAL A 193 -18.72 -1.46 -5.88
C VAL A 193 -17.83 -0.42 -5.21
N ASP A 194 -16.56 -0.33 -5.62
CA ASP A 194 -15.56 0.57 -5.03
C ASP A 194 -15.56 1.97 -5.67
N TRP A 195 -16.70 2.43 -6.21
CA TRP A 195 -16.83 3.74 -6.84
C TRP A 195 -16.46 4.91 -5.92
N GLU A 196 -16.62 4.77 -4.61
CA GLU A 196 -16.21 5.79 -3.62
C GLU A 196 -14.69 5.89 -3.44
N LEU A 197 -13.94 4.85 -3.81
CA LEU A 197 -12.47 4.84 -3.71
C LEU A 197 -11.78 5.45 -4.93
N VAL A 198 -12.53 5.77 -5.98
CA VAL A 198 -11.97 6.39 -7.18
C VAL A 198 -11.45 7.79 -6.84
N ASN A 199 -10.15 8.00 -7.02
CA ASN A 199 -9.56 9.33 -6.93
C ASN A 199 -9.43 9.93 -8.35
N PRO A 200 -10.18 11.01 -8.67
CA PRO A 200 -10.16 11.60 -10.00
C PRO A 200 -9.00 12.59 -10.22
N ILE A 201 -8.01 12.63 -9.34
CA ILE A 201 -6.80 13.46 -9.48
C ILE A 201 -5.58 12.52 -9.43
N ALA A 202 -4.64 12.75 -10.34
CA ALA A 202 -3.36 12.06 -10.42
C ALA A 202 -2.23 13.05 -10.72
N GLN A 203 -1.65 12.96 -11.91
CA GLN A 203 -0.57 13.86 -12.36
C GLN A 203 -1.14 15.15 -12.98
N PRO A 204 -0.43 16.30 -12.88
CA PRO A 204 -0.90 17.57 -13.45
C PRO A 204 -0.97 17.51 -14.97
N ALA A 205 -2.19 17.57 -15.52
CA ALA A 205 -2.43 17.43 -16.96
C ALA A 205 -1.70 18.48 -17.79
N HIS A 206 -1.54 19.72 -17.29
CA HIS A 206 -0.81 20.77 -17.99
C HIS A 206 0.69 20.50 -18.12
N ILE A 207 1.30 19.85 -17.11
CA ILE A 207 2.71 19.42 -17.19
C ILE A 207 2.85 18.29 -18.20
N VAL A 208 1.98 17.28 -18.13
CA VAL A 208 2.03 16.15 -19.07
C VAL A 208 1.76 16.60 -20.49
N ALA A 209 0.80 17.50 -20.71
CA ALA A 209 0.54 18.12 -22.01
C ALA A 209 1.80 18.80 -22.58
N LYS A 210 2.48 19.62 -21.76
CA LYS A 210 3.76 20.27 -22.12
C LYS A 210 4.82 19.24 -22.54
N LYS A 211 5.00 18.15 -21.77
CA LYS A 211 5.95 17.08 -22.06
C LYS A 211 5.59 16.30 -23.33
N ALA A 212 4.31 16.20 -23.66
CA ALA A 212 3.82 15.61 -24.91
C ALA A 212 3.92 16.55 -26.12
N GLY A 213 4.30 17.83 -25.92
CA GLY A 213 4.38 18.84 -26.97
C GLY A 213 3.06 19.54 -27.27
N LEU A 214 2.11 19.52 -26.34
CA LEU A 214 0.85 20.25 -26.39
C LEU A 214 0.95 21.58 -25.61
N SER A 215 0.06 22.53 -25.92
CA SER A 215 0.12 23.86 -25.32
C SER A 215 -0.61 23.98 -23.98
N SER A 216 -1.57 23.07 -23.69
CA SER A 216 -2.39 23.14 -22.48
C SER A 216 -3.01 21.79 -22.09
N ALA A 217 -3.52 21.69 -20.85
CA ALA A 217 -4.33 20.55 -20.40
C ALA A 217 -5.59 20.37 -21.27
N ALA A 218 -6.22 21.49 -21.69
CA ALA A 218 -7.39 21.44 -22.57
C ALA A 218 -7.08 20.85 -23.95
N ASP A 219 -5.86 21.07 -24.49
CA ASP A 219 -5.44 20.43 -25.74
C ASP A 219 -5.25 18.92 -25.56
N LEU A 220 -4.76 18.49 -24.38
CA LEU A 220 -4.67 17.07 -24.04
C LEU A 220 -6.06 16.44 -23.95
N THR A 221 -7.01 17.06 -23.23
CA THR A 221 -8.41 16.62 -23.16
C THR A 221 -9.05 16.53 -24.56
N LYS A 222 -8.82 17.54 -25.41
CA LYS A 222 -9.30 17.54 -26.79
C LYS A 222 -8.73 16.37 -27.60
N LEU A 223 -7.43 16.10 -27.47
CA LEU A 223 -6.79 14.95 -28.11
C LEU A 223 -7.47 13.64 -27.63
N LEU A 224 -7.56 13.45 -26.30
CA LEU A 224 -8.16 12.25 -25.70
C LEU A 224 -9.59 12.02 -26.22
N LYS A 225 -10.40 13.07 -26.34
CA LYS A 225 -11.78 13.00 -26.84
C LYS A 225 -11.88 12.56 -28.31
N THR A 226 -10.85 12.82 -29.12
CA THR A 226 -10.84 12.44 -30.55
C THR A 226 -10.37 11.02 -30.81
N LEU A 227 -9.70 10.40 -29.85
CA LEU A 227 -9.15 9.07 -30.01
C LEU A 227 -10.24 8.00 -29.76
N PRO A 228 -10.26 6.91 -30.55
CA PRO A 228 -11.17 5.80 -30.31
C PRO A 228 -10.79 5.04 -29.03
N LYS A 229 -11.78 4.34 -28.47
CA LYS A 229 -11.51 3.34 -27.43
C LYS A 229 -10.60 2.25 -28.02
N GLY A 230 -9.60 1.84 -27.26
CA GLY A 230 -8.70 0.74 -27.62
C GLY A 230 -9.45 -0.58 -27.78
N ASN A 231 -8.97 -1.40 -28.69
CA ASN A 231 -9.52 -2.75 -28.93
C ASN A 231 -8.39 -3.74 -29.17
N PRO A 232 -8.15 -4.70 -28.26
CA PRO A 232 -7.10 -5.70 -28.43
C PRO A 232 -7.28 -6.62 -29.64
N ASP A 233 -8.54 -6.81 -30.11
CA ASP A 233 -8.83 -7.65 -31.27
C ASP A 233 -8.71 -6.90 -32.62
N ALA A 234 -8.71 -5.58 -32.58
CA ALA A 234 -8.52 -4.71 -33.75
C ALA A 234 -7.62 -3.52 -33.39
N PRO A 235 -6.33 -3.78 -33.05
CA PRO A 235 -5.44 -2.73 -32.60
C PRO A 235 -5.15 -1.73 -33.73
N VAL A 236 -5.27 -0.44 -33.40
CA VAL A 236 -4.86 0.66 -34.29
C VAL A 236 -3.45 1.12 -33.95
N ALA A 237 -2.79 1.83 -34.90
CA ALA A 237 -1.48 2.40 -34.65
C ALA A 237 -1.52 3.38 -33.46
N ALA A 238 -0.49 3.30 -32.61
CA ALA A 238 -0.38 4.16 -31.46
C ALA A 238 -0.36 5.64 -31.86
N ASN A 239 -1.16 6.47 -31.16
CA ASN A 239 -1.09 7.90 -31.32
C ASN A 239 0.21 8.43 -30.70
N ALA A 240 1.06 9.08 -31.52
CA ALA A 240 2.40 9.50 -31.11
C ALA A 240 2.39 10.53 -29.96
N THR A 241 1.37 11.42 -29.92
CA THR A 241 1.28 12.44 -28.86
C THR A 241 0.82 11.81 -27.54
N LEU A 242 -0.21 10.93 -27.58
CA LEU A 242 -0.65 10.20 -26.39
C LEU A 242 0.47 9.27 -25.87
N LYS A 243 1.24 8.66 -26.80
CA LYS A 243 2.40 7.85 -26.41
C LYS A 243 3.45 8.65 -25.64
N LYS A 244 3.78 9.87 -26.09
CA LYS A 244 4.71 10.77 -25.36
C LYS A 244 4.17 11.13 -23.98
N ALA A 245 2.87 11.44 -23.87
CA ALA A 245 2.23 11.70 -22.58
C ALA A 245 2.33 10.48 -21.66
N ALA A 246 2.02 9.31 -22.18
CA ALA A 246 2.08 8.06 -21.43
C ALA A 246 3.50 7.66 -21.02
N ASP A 247 4.48 7.77 -21.92
CA ASP A 247 5.88 7.50 -21.62
C ASP A 247 6.38 8.41 -20.48
N PHE A 248 5.99 9.68 -20.49
CA PHE A 248 6.34 10.59 -19.41
C PHE A 248 5.65 10.19 -18.08
N VAL A 249 4.37 9.82 -18.07
CA VAL A 249 3.67 9.34 -16.87
C VAL A 249 4.30 8.04 -16.35
N ASN A 250 4.63 7.11 -17.24
CA ASN A 250 5.14 5.81 -16.88
C ASN A 250 6.55 5.86 -16.27
N THR A 251 7.44 6.73 -16.78
CA THR A 251 8.85 6.74 -16.37
C THR A 251 9.47 8.12 -16.16
N GLY A 252 8.83 9.18 -16.64
CA GLY A 252 9.38 10.54 -16.57
C GLY A 252 9.41 11.14 -15.17
N TYR A 253 8.71 10.54 -14.23
CA TYR A 253 8.72 10.89 -12.81
C TYR A 253 9.73 10.09 -11.98
N ASP A 254 10.41 9.10 -12.58
CA ASP A 254 11.45 8.33 -11.91
C ASP A 254 12.73 9.13 -11.81
N VAL A 255 13.35 9.13 -10.63
CA VAL A 255 14.49 9.99 -10.32
C VAL A 255 15.57 9.25 -9.55
N THR A 256 16.83 9.66 -9.75
CA THR A 256 18.00 9.17 -9.01
C THR A 256 18.73 10.31 -8.28
N ALA A 257 18.28 11.56 -8.47
CA ALA A 257 18.77 12.76 -7.79
C ALA A 257 17.65 13.80 -7.76
N PHE A 258 17.79 14.83 -6.90
CA PHE A 258 16.81 15.91 -6.85
C PHE A 258 16.70 16.61 -8.21
N PRO A 259 15.50 16.68 -8.81
CA PRO A 259 15.36 17.10 -10.18
C PRO A 259 15.65 18.60 -10.37
N THR A 260 16.36 18.91 -11.43
CA THR A 260 16.54 20.30 -11.91
C THR A 260 15.27 20.79 -12.63
N ASP A 261 14.54 19.87 -13.22
CA ASP A 261 13.24 20.14 -13.86
C ASP A 261 12.16 20.34 -12.79
N LYS A 262 11.70 21.58 -12.61
CA LYS A 262 10.71 21.93 -11.60
C LYS A 262 9.30 21.42 -11.93
N ASP A 263 9.03 21.04 -13.17
CA ASP A 263 7.77 20.44 -13.57
C ASP A 263 7.48 19.14 -12.80
N LEU A 264 8.53 18.40 -12.42
CA LEU A 264 8.40 17.15 -11.65
C LEU A 264 7.95 17.37 -10.18
N LEU A 265 8.08 18.59 -9.68
CA LEU A 265 7.75 18.94 -8.29
C LEU A 265 6.32 19.52 -8.15
N VAL A 266 5.57 19.63 -9.26
CA VAL A 266 4.22 20.20 -9.23
C VAL A 266 3.24 19.18 -8.67
N SER A 267 2.52 19.59 -7.63
CA SER A 267 1.60 18.72 -6.88
C SER A 267 0.36 19.49 -6.42
N SER A 268 -0.73 18.78 -6.07
CA SER A 268 -2.00 19.37 -5.63
C SER A 268 -2.21 19.33 -4.12
N GLY A 269 -1.38 18.60 -3.38
CA GLY A 269 -1.56 18.37 -1.95
C GLY A 269 -0.98 19.44 -1.05
N PRO A 270 -1.07 19.23 0.27
CA PRO A 270 -0.66 20.20 1.30
C PRO A 270 0.85 20.43 1.42
N PHE A 271 1.67 19.51 0.90
CA PHE A 271 3.12 19.64 0.88
C PHE A 271 3.70 19.49 -0.52
N VAL A 272 4.90 20.05 -0.70
CA VAL A 272 5.72 19.91 -1.91
C VAL A 272 7.13 19.49 -1.55
N VAL A 273 7.75 18.65 -2.38
CA VAL A 273 9.15 18.27 -2.19
C VAL A 273 10.04 19.47 -2.47
N SER A 274 10.85 19.88 -1.50
CA SER A 274 11.73 21.04 -1.59
C SER A 274 13.22 20.68 -1.72
N SER A 275 13.63 19.51 -1.21
CA SER A 275 14.98 18.97 -1.40
C SER A 275 15.00 17.46 -1.19
N TRP A 276 15.96 16.80 -1.81
CA TRP A 276 16.24 15.39 -1.62
C TRP A 276 17.72 15.08 -1.84
N THR A 277 18.30 14.34 -0.90
CA THR A 277 19.63 13.76 -1.01
C THR A 277 19.48 12.25 -0.95
N PRO A 278 19.73 11.53 -2.07
CA PRO A 278 19.56 10.08 -2.14
C PRO A 278 20.30 9.34 -1.02
N GLY A 279 19.64 8.34 -0.46
CA GLY A 279 20.15 7.53 0.65
C GLY A 279 20.23 8.26 2.00
N GLN A 280 19.83 9.53 2.07
CA GLN A 280 19.94 10.34 3.30
C GLN A 280 18.60 10.91 3.75
N SER A 281 18.02 11.84 2.97
CA SER A 281 16.79 12.51 3.39
C SER A 281 16.06 13.19 2.24
N LEU A 282 14.73 13.28 2.38
CA LEU A 282 13.85 14.08 1.55
C LEU A 282 13.11 15.07 2.45
N THR A 283 13.01 16.34 2.01
CA THR A 283 12.31 17.40 2.74
C THR A 283 11.12 17.89 1.96
N MET A 284 9.96 17.97 2.62
CA MET A 284 8.75 18.58 2.09
C MET A 284 8.41 19.84 2.90
N THR A 285 7.91 20.86 2.22
CA THR A 285 7.45 22.12 2.80
C THR A 285 6.00 22.36 2.42
N GLN A 286 5.27 23.15 3.21
CA GLN A 286 3.87 23.47 2.92
C GLN A 286 3.69 24.04 1.51
N ASN A 287 2.64 23.55 0.82
CA ASN A 287 2.17 24.12 -0.43
C ASN A 287 1.33 25.39 -0.14
N LYS A 288 1.85 26.53 -0.49
CA LYS A 288 1.18 27.83 -0.26
C LYS A 288 -0.13 28.02 -1.00
N TYR A 289 -0.40 27.17 -2.00
CA TYR A 289 -1.62 27.23 -2.80
C TYR A 289 -2.68 26.19 -2.38
N TYR A 290 -2.34 25.29 -1.44
CA TYR A 290 -3.28 24.28 -0.97
C TYR A 290 -4.43 24.90 -0.19
N ASP A 291 -5.67 24.65 -0.62
CA ASP A 291 -6.90 25.14 0.04
C ASP A 291 -7.87 24.03 0.47
N GLY A 292 -7.46 22.76 0.38
CA GLY A 292 -8.22 21.61 0.88
C GLY A 292 -8.37 21.55 2.40
N GLY A 293 -8.99 20.49 2.89
CA GLY A 293 -9.30 20.31 4.32
C GLY A 293 -8.13 19.87 5.18
N LEU A 294 -7.13 19.21 4.60
CA LEU A 294 -6.00 18.59 5.32
C LEU A 294 -4.86 19.59 5.56
N LYS A 295 -5.17 20.76 6.16
CA LYS A 295 -4.19 21.85 6.35
C LYS A 295 -3.19 21.48 7.46
N PRO A 296 -1.88 21.37 7.14
CA PRO A 296 -0.87 21.03 8.13
C PRO A 296 -0.65 22.15 9.14
N SER A 297 -0.32 21.77 10.38
CA SER A 297 0.12 22.71 11.41
C SER A 297 1.64 22.81 11.48
N VAL A 298 2.39 21.88 10.90
CA VAL A 298 3.86 21.87 10.84
C VAL A 298 4.35 22.47 9.51
N ASP A 299 5.48 23.19 9.53
CA ASP A 299 6.02 23.84 8.32
C ASP A 299 6.71 22.86 7.37
N LYS A 300 7.33 21.81 7.94
CA LYS A 300 8.17 20.87 7.21
C LYS A 300 8.00 19.45 7.72
N ILE A 301 8.07 18.51 6.80
CA ILE A 301 8.26 17.09 7.09
C ILE A 301 9.56 16.64 6.42
N VAL A 302 10.41 15.97 7.18
CA VAL A 302 11.68 15.40 6.70
C VAL A 302 11.60 13.89 6.79
N PHE A 303 11.74 13.22 5.66
CA PHE A 303 11.94 11.78 5.57
C PHE A 303 13.44 11.51 5.78
N ARG A 304 13.79 10.75 6.80
CA ARG A 304 15.15 10.31 7.05
C ARG A 304 15.27 8.83 6.69
N ILE A 305 16.12 8.49 5.73
CA ILE A 305 16.28 7.10 5.28
C ILE A 305 17.13 6.34 6.29
N ILE A 306 16.50 5.40 7.02
CA ILE A 306 17.14 4.55 8.03
C ILE A 306 16.53 3.14 7.92
N PRO A 307 17.15 2.23 7.13
CA PRO A 307 16.59 0.90 6.89
C PRO A 307 16.57 -0.04 8.11
N ASP A 308 17.55 0.09 9.00
CA ASP A 308 17.71 -0.79 10.15
C ASP A 308 16.83 -0.35 11.32
N ALA A 309 16.04 -1.28 11.90
CA ALA A 309 15.10 -1.01 12.98
C ALA A 309 15.78 -0.51 14.27
N ASN A 310 16.95 -1.07 14.63
CA ASN A 310 17.68 -0.65 15.83
C ASN A 310 18.31 0.72 15.64
N ALA A 311 18.78 1.02 14.43
CA ALA A 311 19.28 2.35 14.08
C ALA A 311 18.14 3.40 14.15
N GLN A 312 16.91 3.06 13.75
CA GLN A 312 15.75 3.94 13.93
C GLN A 312 15.49 4.24 15.41
N VAL A 313 15.50 3.22 16.27
CA VAL A 313 15.32 3.42 17.73
C VAL A 313 16.43 4.31 18.30
N THR A 314 17.68 4.09 17.91
CA THR A 314 18.83 4.90 18.34
C THR A 314 18.69 6.35 17.87
N ALA A 315 18.30 6.58 16.62
CA ALA A 315 18.07 7.92 16.07
C ALA A 315 16.93 8.67 16.80
N LEU A 316 15.85 7.95 17.15
CA LEU A 316 14.77 8.51 17.97
C LEU A 316 15.26 8.88 19.38
N GLN A 317 16.03 8.02 20.02
CA GLN A 317 16.60 8.25 21.36
C GLN A 317 17.53 9.47 21.38
N ASN A 318 18.33 9.64 20.33
CA ASN A 318 19.23 10.79 20.16
C ASN A 318 18.51 12.07 19.73
N GLY A 319 17.22 12.02 19.39
CA GLY A 319 16.46 13.17 18.89
C GLY A 319 16.81 13.56 17.44
N GLU A 320 17.43 12.66 16.68
CA GLU A 320 17.74 12.85 15.25
C GLU A 320 16.48 12.71 14.38
N VAL A 321 15.51 11.90 14.84
CA VAL A 321 14.18 11.74 14.26
C VAL A 321 13.10 11.87 15.33
N ASP A 322 11.90 12.21 14.90
CA ASP A 322 10.74 12.41 15.77
C ASP A 322 9.76 11.25 15.78
N VAL A 323 9.63 10.61 14.64
CA VAL A 323 8.70 9.49 14.45
C VAL A 323 9.45 8.36 13.76
N ILE A 324 9.26 7.15 14.26
CA ILE A 324 9.76 5.93 13.63
C ILE A 324 8.64 4.91 13.48
N ASN A 325 8.72 4.09 12.43
CA ASN A 325 7.88 2.94 12.16
C ASN A 325 8.75 1.72 11.80
N PRO A 326 9.51 1.19 12.78
CA PRO A 326 10.41 0.07 12.54
C PRO A 326 9.63 -1.24 12.40
N GLN A 327 10.29 -2.27 11.86
CA GLN A 327 9.78 -3.64 11.91
C GLN A 327 9.48 -4.01 13.37
N ALA A 328 8.24 -4.40 13.64
CA ALA A 328 7.82 -4.77 14.98
C ALA A 328 8.42 -6.13 15.39
N SER A 329 9.13 -6.14 16.50
CA SER A 329 9.65 -7.34 17.17
C SER A 329 9.67 -7.13 18.68
N ALA A 330 9.83 -8.20 19.45
CA ALA A 330 9.97 -8.12 20.91
C ALA A 330 11.16 -7.23 21.31
N ASP A 331 12.28 -7.37 20.59
CA ASP A 331 13.50 -6.60 20.85
C ASP A 331 13.31 -5.11 20.53
N THR A 332 12.72 -4.80 19.37
CA THR A 332 12.39 -3.41 18.99
C THR A 332 11.46 -2.76 20.00
N LEU A 333 10.41 -3.46 20.42
CA LEU A 333 9.46 -2.95 21.41
C LEU A 333 10.13 -2.73 22.78
N THR A 334 11.02 -3.65 23.20
CA THR A 334 11.78 -3.54 24.45
C THR A 334 12.72 -2.34 24.39
N ALA A 335 13.45 -2.18 23.30
CA ALA A 335 14.34 -1.02 23.10
C ALA A 335 13.56 0.30 23.11
N LEU A 336 12.41 0.37 22.45
CA LEU A 336 11.55 1.56 22.45
C LEU A 336 11.03 1.91 23.85
N LYS A 337 10.62 0.91 24.64
CA LYS A 337 10.16 1.14 26.03
C LYS A 337 11.26 1.66 26.98
N GLN A 338 12.53 1.53 26.61
CA GLN A 338 13.65 2.09 27.36
C GLN A 338 13.94 3.55 26.98
N THR A 339 13.33 4.07 25.92
CA THR A 339 13.42 5.49 25.54
C THR A 339 12.36 6.33 26.26
N SER A 340 12.48 7.66 26.16
CA SER A 340 11.43 8.60 26.61
C SER A 340 10.30 8.80 25.58
N ALA A 341 10.32 8.07 24.47
CA ALA A 341 9.34 8.20 23.40
C ALA A 341 7.96 7.63 23.79
N LYS A 342 6.90 8.21 23.25
CA LYS A 342 5.57 7.62 23.28
C LYS A 342 5.57 6.43 22.30
N VAL A 343 5.24 5.25 22.80
CA VAL A 343 5.11 4.04 21.99
C VAL A 343 3.63 3.83 21.63
N LEU A 344 3.34 3.78 20.33
CA LEU A 344 2.03 3.45 19.81
C LEU A 344 2.10 2.04 19.20
N THR A 345 1.21 1.15 19.60
CA THR A 345 1.11 -0.20 19.06
C THR A 345 -0.26 -0.44 18.47
N GLY A 346 -0.33 -1.29 17.47
CA GLY A 346 -1.57 -1.71 16.83
C GLY A 346 -1.32 -2.86 15.88
N ASP A 347 -2.38 -3.28 15.20
CA ASP A 347 -2.28 -4.28 14.16
C ASP A 347 -2.11 -3.60 12.80
N GLN A 348 -1.28 -4.19 11.92
CA GLN A 348 -1.14 -3.72 10.55
C GLN A 348 -2.33 -4.21 9.70
N ALA A 349 -2.61 -3.53 8.58
CA ALA A 349 -3.52 -4.06 7.56
C ALA A 349 -2.88 -5.22 6.76
N SER A 350 -1.99 -5.95 7.38
CA SER A 350 -1.26 -7.07 6.80
C SER A 350 -1.41 -8.30 7.69
N TYR A 351 -1.59 -9.45 7.07
CA TYR A 351 -1.72 -10.71 7.77
C TYR A 351 -0.90 -11.80 7.10
N ASP A 352 -0.39 -12.71 7.90
CA ASP A 352 0.32 -13.87 7.44
C ASP A 352 -0.63 -15.04 7.26
N HIS A 353 -0.40 -15.81 6.20
CA HIS A 353 -1.24 -16.94 5.84
C HIS A 353 -0.44 -18.08 5.21
N LEU A 354 -1.00 -19.27 5.33
CA LEU A 354 -0.56 -20.49 4.65
C LEU A 354 -1.59 -20.82 3.58
N ASP A 355 -1.21 -20.79 2.32
CA ASP A 355 -2.07 -21.17 1.19
C ASP A 355 -1.69 -22.54 0.64
N LEU A 356 -2.70 -23.34 0.28
CA LEU A 356 -2.50 -24.62 -0.39
C LEU A 356 -2.62 -24.47 -1.90
N ASN A 357 -1.69 -25.01 -2.67
CA ASN A 357 -1.72 -24.95 -4.12
C ASN A 357 -2.66 -26.02 -4.69
N PHE A 358 -3.80 -25.62 -5.22
CA PHE A 358 -4.79 -26.52 -5.84
C PHE A 358 -4.30 -27.15 -7.16
N GLY A 359 -3.23 -26.62 -7.75
CA GLY A 359 -2.53 -27.25 -8.88
C GLY A 359 -1.56 -28.36 -8.46
N SER A 360 -1.32 -28.55 -7.17
CA SER A 360 -0.46 -29.60 -6.64
C SER A 360 -1.18 -30.93 -6.60
N GLN A 361 -0.49 -31.99 -7.05
CA GLN A 361 -1.04 -33.36 -6.99
C GLN A 361 -1.27 -33.84 -5.55
N VAL A 362 -0.46 -33.40 -4.60
CA VAL A 362 -0.59 -33.82 -3.19
C VAL A 362 -1.86 -33.27 -2.56
N PHE A 363 -2.31 -32.08 -3.00
CA PHE A 363 -3.53 -31.43 -2.51
C PHE A 363 -4.74 -31.57 -3.45
N ALA A 364 -4.68 -32.47 -4.45
CA ALA A 364 -5.84 -32.81 -5.27
C ALA A 364 -6.95 -33.46 -4.42
N ASP A 365 -6.60 -34.30 -3.43
CA ASP A 365 -7.54 -34.91 -2.50
C ASP A 365 -7.93 -33.93 -1.37
N PRO A 366 -9.23 -33.58 -1.21
CA PRO A 366 -9.69 -32.72 -0.13
C PRO A 366 -9.38 -33.26 1.27
N LYS A 367 -9.32 -34.58 1.45
CA LYS A 367 -8.96 -35.19 2.74
C LYS A 367 -7.52 -34.90 3.13
N VAL A 368 -6.61 -34.90 2.15
CA VAL A 368 -5.21 -34.56 2.38
C VAL A 368 -5.05 -33.08 2.73
N ARG A 369 -5.83 -32.19 2.07
CA ARG A 369 -5.87 -30.75 2.43
C ARG A 369 -6.35 -30.57 3.87
N GLU A 370 -7.52 -31.15 4.22
CA GLU A 370 -8.06 -31.05 5.57
C GLU A 370 -7.08 -31.62 6.61
N ALA A 371 -6.50 -32.80 6.34
CA ALA A 371 -5.52 -33.42 7.21
C ALA A 371 -4.32 -32.50 7.45
N PHE A 372 -3.79 -31.87 6.41
CA PHE A 372 -2.67 -30.94 6.53
C PHE A 372 -3.04 -29.72 7.37
N LEU A 373 -4.18 -29.07 7.07
CA LEU A 373 -4.64 -27.89 7.80
C LEU A 373 -4.91 -28.17 9.28
N LYS A 374 -5.39 -29.38 9.65
CA LYS A 374 -5.54 -29.83 11.06
C LYS A 374 -4.22 -29.90 11.83
N THR A 375 -3.08 -29.99 11.15
CA THR A 375 -1.76 -30.01 11.80
C THR A 375 -1.17 -28.65 12.09
N ILE A 376 -1.74 -27.55 11.56
CA ILE A 376 -1.11 -26.23 11.61
C ILE A 376 -1.22 -25.63 13.01
N PRO A 377 -0.08 -25.34 13.69
CA PRO A 377 -0.09 -24.91 15.09
C PRO A 377 -0.23 -23.39 15.22
N ARG A 378 -1.36 -22.83 14.71
CA ARG A 378 -1.59 -21.37 14.60
C ARG A 378 -1.40 -20.63 15.92
N GLN A 379 -1.92 -21.19 17.03
CA GLN A 379 -1.76 -20.57 18.35
C GLN A 379 -0.30 -20.55 18.80
N GLN A 380 0.44 -21.63 18.61
CA GLN A 380 1.87 -21.69 18.95
C GLN A 380 2.68 -20.67 18.13
N ILE A 381 2.37 -20.51 16.84
CA ILE A 381 2.99 -19.52 15.95
C ILE A 381 2.68 -18.11 16.47
N LEU A 382 1.42 -17.81 16.75
CA LEU A 382 1.00 -16.54 17.31
C LEU A 382 1.75 -16.21 18.61
N ASP A 383 1.83 -17.19 19.54
CA ASP A 383 2.45 -17.00 20.85
C ASP A 383 3.96 -16.75 20.75
N SER A 384 4.63 -17.34 19.76
CA SER A 384 6.07 -17.16 19.58
C SER A 384 6.43 -15.85 18.85
N ILE A 385 5.63 -15.43 17.86
CA ILE A 385 5.98 -14.34 16.95
C ILE A 385 5.27 -13.03 17.34
N VAL A 386 3.96 -13.08 17.64
CA VAL A 386 3.12 -11.88 17.76
C VAL A 386 2.85 -11.50 19.20
N THR A 387 2.54 -12.45 20.07
CA THR A 387 2.19 -12.21 21.48
C THR A 387 3.26 -11.42 22.25
N PRO A 388 4.57 -11.58 22.00
CA PRO A 388 5.59 -10.74 22.64
C PRO A 388 5.46 -9.24 22.32
N VAL A 389 4.93 -8.90 21.15
CA VAL A 389 4.71 -7.50 20.70
C VAL A 389 3.30 -7.04 21.04
N ASN A 390 2.29 -7.87 20.76
CA ASN A 390 0.88 -7.60 21.03
C ASN A 390 0.25 -8.74 21.86
N PRO A 391 0.25 -8.65 23.21
CA PRO A 391 -0.33 -9.69 24.08
C PRO A 391 -1.84 -9.91 23.90
N LYS A 392 -2.53 -9.02 23.16
CA LYS A 392 -3.97 -9.13 22.87
C LYS A 392 -4.24 -9.75 21.50
N ALA A 393 -3.20 -10.05 20.72
CA ALA A 393 -3.34 -10.67 19.41
C ALA A 393 -4.10 -12.00 19.51
N LYS A 394 -4.83 -12.31 18.46
CA LYS A 394 -5.58 -13.57 18.32
C LYS A 394 -5.28 -14.18 16.96
N VAL A 395 -5.43 -15.48 16.88
CA VAL A 395 -5.42 -16.19 15.61
C VAL A 395 -6.48 -15.58 14.68
N LEU A 396 -6.09 -15.31 13.44
CA LEU A 396 -6.98 -14.76 12.43
C LEU A 396 -7.88 -15.88 11.88
N ASN A 397 -9.19 -15.65 11.86
CA ASN A 397 -10.19 -16.66 11.53
C ASN A 397 -11.09 -16.24 10.34
N SER A 398 -10.64 -15.31 9.50
CA SER A 398 -11.29 -14.93 8.24
C SER A 398 -10.23 -14.68 7.16
N GLN A 399 -10.55 -15.07 5.93
CA GLN A 399 -9.74 -14.77 4.73
C GLN A 399 -10.11 -13.41 4.12
N ILE A 400 -11.22 -12.81 4.56
CA ILE A 400 -11.79 -11.58 3.98
C ILE A 400 -11.62 -10.41 4.93
N TRP A 401 -12.07 -10.55 6.18
CA TRP A 401 -12.08 -9.45 7.14
C TRP A 401 -10.97 -9.54 8.19
N LEU A 402 -10.51 -8.38 8.61
CA LEU A 402 -9.62 -8.24 9.76
C LEU A 402 -10.42 -8.05 11.06
N PRO A 403 -9.86 -8.40 12.24
CA PRO A 403 -10.57 -8.35 13.51
C PRO A 403 -11.15 -6.99 13.90
N ASN A 404 -10.61 -5.88 13.39
CA ASN A 404 -11.12 -4.52 13.62
C ASN A 404 -12.29 -4.14 12.71
N GLN A 405 -12.60 -4.91 11.67
CA GLN A 405 -13.74 -4.71 10.78
C GLN A 405 -14.99 -5.38 11.39
N GLN A 406 -15.60 -4.72 12.37
CA GLN A 406 -16.80 -5.20 13.07
C GLN A 406 -18.05 -4.48 12.57
N PRO A 407 -19.23 -5.14 12.55
CA PRO A 407 -19.52 -6.50 13.05
C PRO A 407 -19.20 -7.65 12.09
N GLU A 408 -18.80 -7.38 10.84
CA GLU A 408 -18.66 -8.35 9.75
C GLU A 408 -17.71 -9.49 10.11
N TYR A 409 -16.52 -9.18 10.64
CA TYR A 409 -15.58 -10.20 11.12
C TYR A 409 -16.21 -11.12 12.17
N GLY A 410 -16.80 -10.51 13.23
CA GLY A 410 -17.35 -11.27 14.34
C GLY A 410 -18.53 -12.18 13.94
N ASP A 411 -19.33 -11.75 12.97
CA ASP A 411 -20.46 -12.54 12.47
C ASP A 411 -20.01 -13.66 11.52
N THR A 412 -18.97 -13.40 10.73
CA THR A 412 -18.43 -14.38 9.78
C THR A 412 -17.77 -15.55 10.49
N VAL A 413 -16.86 -15.28 11.43
CA VAL A 413 -16.09 -16.33 12.10
C VAL A 413 -16.93 -17.31 12.92
N LYS A 414 -18.18 -16.95 13.26
CA LYS A 414 -19.12 -17.85 13.94
C LYS A 414 -19.55 -19.02 13.05
N ASN A 415 -19.55 -18.84 11.71
CA ASN A 415 -20.21 -19.76 10.78
C ASN A 415 -19.40 -20.11 9.52
N ASN A 416 -18.16 -19.63 9.40
CA ASN A 416 -17.33 -19.87 8.20
C ASN A 416 -16.58 -21.22 8.22
N GLY A 417 -16.60 -21.94 9.34
CA GLY A 417 -15.89 -23.23 9.49
C GLY A 417 -14.47 -23.12 10.02
N SER A 418 -13.95 -21.92 10.28
CA SER A 418 -12.59 -21.71 10.81
C SER A 418 -12.34 -22.42 12.14
N SER A 419 -13.39 -22.60 12.96
CA SER A 419 -13.32 -23.27 14.26
C SER A 419 -12.82 -24.71 14.20
N ALA A 420 -12.93 -25.38 13.04
CA ALA A 420 -12.37 -26.72 12.83
C ALA A 420 -10.82 -26.76 12.93
N TYR A 421 -10.19 -25.58 12.87
CA TYR A 421 -8.74 -25.41 12.88
C TYR A 421 -8.23 -24.56 14.05
N ASP A 422 -9.06 -24.35 15.08
CA ASP A 422 -8.66 -23.59 16.27
C ASP A 422 -7.58 -24.31 17.09
N LYS A 423 -7.57 -25.63 17.02
CA LYS A 423 -6.61 -26.48 17.71
C LYS A 423 -6.00 -27.50 16.76
N VAL A 424 -4.74 -27.82 16.99
CA VAL A 424 -4.07 -28.93 16.31
C VAL A 424 -4.79 -30.24 16.61
N ASP A 425 -5.15 -30.99 15.57
CA ASP A 425 -5.84 -32.28 15.64
C ASP A 425 -5.03 -33.35 14.88
N ILE A 426 -3.96 -33.83 15.51
CA ILE A 426 -3.05 -34.83 14.92
C ILE A 426 -3.74 -36.17 14.67
N ASP A 427 -4.62 -36.59 15.56
CA ASP A 427 -5.31 -37.89 15.43
C ASP A 427 -6.37 -37.82 14.31
N GLY A 428 -7.10 -36.72 14.22
CA GLY A 428 -7.99 -36.49 13.09
C GLY A 428 -7.26 -36.42 11.75
N ALA A 429 -6.08 -35.78 11.70
CA ALA A 429 -5.23 -35.75 10.52
C ALA A 429 -4.75 -37.17 10.12
N LYS A 430 -4.29 -37.99 11.06
CA LYS A 430 -3.91 -39.39 10.81
C LYS A 430 -5.07 -40.23 10.28
N ALA A 431 -6.26 -40.04 10.86
CA ALA A 431 -7.46 -40.76 10.42
C ALA A 431 -7.81 -40.42 8.94
N LEU A 432 -7.72 -39.15 8.57
CA LEU A 432 -7.95 -38.71 7.17
C LEU A 432 -6.89 -39.26 6.21
N LEU A 433 -5.62 -39.33 6.64
CA LEU A 433 -4.52 -39.86 5.84
C LEU A 433 -4.57 -41.35 5.64
N ALA A 434 -5.24 -42.12 6.53
CA ALA A 434 -5.38 -43.56 6.46
C ALA A 434 -4.03 -44.31 6.23
N GLY A 435 -2.95 -43.83 6.85
CA GLY A 435 -1.60 -44.38 6.72
C GLY A 435 -0.75 -43.82 5.59
N ALA A 436 -1.29 -42.91 4.74
CA ALA A 436 -0.51 -42.22 3.74
C ALA A 436 0.49 -41.25 4.38
N THR A 437 1.64 -41.06 3.72
CA THR A 437 2.70 -40.12 4.17
C THR A 437 3.03 -39.11 3.07
N PRO A 438 2.13 -38.13 2.79
CA PRO A 438 2.32 -37.17 1.72
C PRO A 438 3.55 -36.31 1.93
N THR A 439 4.23 -35.95 0.83
CA THR A 439 5.33 -34.98 0.84
C THR A 439 4.80 -33.61 0.44
N VAL A 440 5.04 -32.59 1.27
CA VAL A 440 4.56 -31.22 1.06
C VAL A 440 5.76 -30.28 0.99
N ARG A 441 5.93 -29.59 -0.14
CA ARG A 441 6.96 -28.55 -0.34
C ARG A 441 6.36 -27.20 0.01
N ILE A 442 6.96 -26.47 0.96
CA ILE A 442 6.48 -25.16 1.39
C ILE A 442 7.42 -24.06 0.88
N LEU A 443 6.91 -23.15 0.07
CA LEU A 443 7.60 -21.95 -0.40
C LEU A 443 7.40 -20.80 0.61
N TYR A 444 8.50 -20.15 0.99
CA TYR A 444 8.47 -18.97 1.86
C TYR A 444 9.71 -18.09 1.67
N ASN A 445 9.71 -16.87 2.22
CA ASN A 445 10.87 -15.98 2.22
C ASN A 445 11.89 -16.37 3.29
N THR A 446 13.04 -16.89 2.90
CA THR A 446 14.12 -17.28 3.82
C THR A 446 14.84 -16.10 4.48
N ASN A 447 14.71 -14.88 3.94
CA ASN A 447 15.25 -13.67 4.56
C ASN A 447 14.32 -13.09 5.65
N ASN A 448 13.12 -13.65 5.84
CA ASN A 448 12.21 -13.25 6.89
C ASN A 448 12.23 -14.24 8.05
N PRO A 449 12.78 -13.88 9.23
CA PRO A 449 12.88 -14.79 10.38
C PRO A 449 11.52 -15.36 10.82
N ASN A 450 10.46 -14.55 10.77
CA ASN A 450 9.12 -15.03 11.15
C ASN A 450 8.67 -16.18 10.25
N ARG A 451 8.94 -16.09 8.92
CA ARG A 451 8.60 -17.16 7.97
C ARG A 451 9.41 -18.42 8.19
N VAL A 452 10.66 -18.30 8.62
CA VAL A 452 11.51 -19.43 9.00
C VAL A 452 10.92 -20.12 10.23
N ASP A 453 10.52 -19.36 11.25
CA ASP A 453 9.92 -19.91 12.48
C ASP A 453 8.55 -20.54 12.21
N GLU A 454 7.71 -19.92 11.38
CA GLU A 454 6.44 -20.49 10.92
C GLU A 454 6.64 -21.83 10.21
N PHE A 455 7.56 -21.88 9.26
CA PHE A 455 7.90 -23.11 8.54
C PHE A 455 8.36 -24.22 9.49
N GLN A 456 9.24 -23.92 10.44
CA GLN A 456 9.74 -24.89 11.41
C GLN A 456 8.62 -25.42 12.30
N ALA A 457 7.74 -24.54 12.80
CA ALA A 457 6.62 -24.93 13.65
C ALA A 457 5.62 -25.82 12.87
N ILE A 458 5.30 -25.46 11.63
CA ILE A 458 4.41 -26.23 10.75
C ILE A 458 5.02 -27.59 10.44
N SER A 459 6.28 -27.62 10.03
CA SER A 459 7.01 -28.84 9.69
C SER A 459 7.04 -29.83 10.86
N ALA A 460 7.41 -29.35 12.07
CA ALA A 460 7.46 -30.16 13.27
C ALA A 460 6.08 -30.70 13.69
N SER A 461 5.01 -29.93 13.48
CA SER A 461 3.66 -30.35 13.82
C SER A 461 3.11 -31.35 12.80
N ALA A 462 3.23 -31.07 11.50
CA ALA A 462 2.72 -31.91 10.42
C ALA A 462 3.40 -33.30 10.38
N ALA A 463 4.69 -33.35 10.73
CA ALA A 463 5.44 -34.63 10.84
C ALA A 463 4.78 -35.61 11.82
N LYS A 464 4.14 -35.13 12.90
CA LYS A 464 3.45 -35.99 13.89
C LYS A 464 2.25 -36.73 13.30
N ALA A 465 1.65 -36.18 12.24
CA ALA A 465 0.55 -36.82 11.51
C ALA A 465 1.01 -37.75 10.38
N GLY A 466 2.30 -37.70 10.00
CA GLY A 466 2.88 -38.52 8.93
C GLY A 466 3.23 -37.75 7.66
N PHE A 467 3.06 -36.41 7.62
CA PHE A 467 3.52 -35.60 6.50
C PHE A 467 5.04 -35.51 6.46
N LYS A 468 5.61 -35.52 5.25
CA LYS A 468 7.02 -35.18 5.00
C LYS A 468 7.07 -33.76 4.46
N VAL A 469 7.39 -32.81 5.33
CA VAL A 469 7.51 -31.40 4.91
C VAL A 469 8.90 -31.14 4.38
N VAL A 470 8.98 -30.57 3.17
CA VAL A 470 10.22 -30.24 2.47
C VAL A 470 10.34 -28.73 2.39
N ASP A 471 11.51 -28.25 2.74
CA ASP A 471 11.87 -26.84 2.62
C ASP A 471 12.04 -26.46 1.14
N ALA A 472 11.18 -25.58 0.64
CA ALA A 472 11.26 -24.93 -0.67
C ALA A 472 11.44 -23.43 -0.52
N GLY A 473 11.89 -22.95 0.64
CA GLY A 473 12.14 -21.55 0.91
C GLY A 473 13.20 -20.94 0.00
N SER A 474 13.04 -19.65 -0.31
CA SER A 474 13.94 -18.92 -1.21
C SER A 474 13.96 -17.43 -0.87
N PRO A 475 15.12 -16.75 -0.99
CA PRO A 475 15.14 -15.28 -0.97
C PRO A 475 14.38 -14.67 -2.15
N ASP A 476 14.25 -15.39 -3.27
CA ASP A 476 13.51 -14.99 -4.47
C ASP A 476 12.06 -15.53 -4.50
N TRP A 477 11.50 -15.88 -3.37
CA TRP A 477 10.19 -16.53 -3.19
C TRP A 477 9.06 -15.88 -4.01
N SER A 478 9.01 -14.56 -4.06
CA SER A 478 7.94 -13.81 -4.76
C SER A 478 7.97 -14.02 -6.27
N LYS A 479 9.16 -14.20 -6.86
CA LYS A 479 9.33 -14.53 -8.28
C LYS A 479 8.92 -15.98 -8.60
N LEU A 480 8.93 -16.86 -7.57
CA LEU A 480 8.60 -18.27 -7.71
C LEU A 480 7.10 -18.55 -7.54
N LEU A 481 6.36 -17.65 -6.85
CA LEU A 481 4.93 -17.81 -6.59
C LEU A 481 4.11 -18.05 -7.87
N PRO A 482 4.22 -17.25 -8.95
CA PRO A 482 3.44 -17.45 -10.16
C PRO A 482 3.69 -18.81 -10.83
N GLY A 483 4.91 -19.32 -10.73
CA GLY A 483 5.30 -20.61 -11.31
C GLY A 483 4.62 -21.83 -10.68
N GLY A 484 4.18 -21.74 -9.40
CA GLY A 484 3.43 -22.79 -8.71
C GLY A 484 4.18 -24.10 -8.50
N ASN A 485 5.51 -24.09 -8.55
CA ASN A 485 6.32 -25.29 -8.30
C ASN A 485 6.55 -25.56 -6.80
N TYR A 486 5.45 -25.53 -6.05
CA TYR A 486 5.37 -25.79 -4.60
C TYR A 486 3.97 -26.38 -4.29
N ASP A 487 3.80 -26.92 -3.09
CA ASP A 487 2.54 -27.50 -2.66
C ASP A 487 1.78 -26.56 -1.72
N ALA A 488 2.51 -25.81 -0.88
CA ALA A 488 1.97 -24.75 -0.05
C ALA A 488 2.90 -23.54 -0.04
N SER A 489 2.40 -22.36 0.33
CA SER A 489 3.20 -21.15 0.46
C SER A 489 2.84 -20.36 1.73
N LEU A 490 3.88 -19.76 2.35
CA LEU A 490 3.79 -18.88 3.51
C LEU A 490 4.21 -17.47 3.10
N PHE A 491 3.30 -16.52 3.18
CA PHE A 491 3.60 -15.11 2.93
C PHE A 491 2.51 -14.21 3.54
N GLY A 492 2.64 -12.90 3.38
CA GLY A 492 1.66 -11.95 3.90
C GLY A 492 0.95 -11.21 2.78
N TRP A 493 -0.36 -11.01 2.94
CA TRP A 493 -1.12 -10.04 2.16
C TRP A 493 -1.19 -8.71 2.90
N ILE A 494 -1.11 -7.62 2.14
CA ILE A 494 -1.43 -6.28 2.63
C ILE A 494 -2.84 -5.96 2.15
N SER A 495 -3.77 -5.83 3.09
CA SER A 495 -5.11 -5.35 2.79
C SER A 495 -5.05 -3.83 2.55
N PRO A 496 -5.74 -3.27 1.55
CA PRO A 496 -5.91 -1.83 1.43
C PRO A 496 -6.68 -1.23 2.61
N GLY A 497 -7.33 -2.07 3.41
CA GLY A 497 -8.12 -1.68 4.58
C GLY A 497 -9.54 -1.24 4.23
N ALA A 498 -9.80 -0.78 3.00
CA ALA A 498 -11.11 -0.39 2.50
C ALA A 498 -11.31 -0.90 1.08
N GLY A 499 -12.59 -1.12 0.72
CA GLY A 499 -12.99 -1.63 -0.59
C GLY A 499 -12.89 -3.14 -0.75
N THR A 500 -13.32 -3.63 -1.90
CA THR A 500 -13.46 -5.05 -2.21
C THR A 500 -12.48 -5.53 -3.27
N ALA A 501 -11.64 -4.65 -3.82
CA ALA A 501 -10.77 -4.95 -4.97
C ALA A 501 -9.83 -6.16 -4.75
N GLN A 502 -9.47 -6.47 -3.50
CA GLN A 502 -8.63 -7.62 -3.17
C GLN A 502 -9.37 -8.96 -3.39
N ILE A 503 -10.68 -9.00 -3.17
CA ILE A 503 -11.47 -10.24 -3.25
C ILE A 503 -11.37 -10.89 -4.64
N PRO A 504 -11.66 -10.18 -5.74
CA PRO A 504 -11.50 -10.76 -7.07
C PRO A 504 -10.06 -11.15 -7.40
N GLN A 505 -9.08 -10.39 -6.91
CA GLN A 505 -7.66 -10.71 -7.12
C GLN A 505 -7.26 -12.05 -6.51
N LEU A 506 -7.83 -12.40 -5.35
CA LEU A 506 -7.46 -13.61 -4.62
C LEU A 506 -8.33 -14.82 -4.96
N PHE A 507 -9.62 -14.61 -5.25
CA PHE A 507 -10.62 -15.69 -5.33
C PHE A 507 -11.21 -15.92 -6.72
N THR A 508 -10.87 -15.10 -7.74
CA THR A 508 -11.24 -15.43 -9.13
C THR A 508 -10.18 -16.30 -9.80
N THR A 509 -10.60 -17.11 -10.74
CA THR A 509 -9.72 -18.04 -11.49
C THR A 509 -8.55 -17.34 -12.16
N ASN A 510 -8.78 -16.12 -12.67
CA ASN A 510 -7.76 -15.31 -13.34
C ASN A 510 -7.26 -14.14 -12.46
N GLY A 511 -7.50 -14.19 -11.16
CA GLY A 511 -7.05 -13.15 -10.24
C GLY A 511 -5.53 -13.10 -10.13
N GLY A 512 -4.95 -11.93 -10.27
CA GLY A 512 -3.49 -11.74 -10.26
C GLY A 512 -2.78 -12.16 -8.96
N GLY A 513 -3.53 -12.29 -7.87
CA GLY A 513 -3.06 -12.79 -6.57
C GLY A 513 -3.46 -14.25 -6.27
N ASN A 514 -4.20 -14.92 -7.15
CA ASN A 514 -4.65 -16.30 -6.97
C ASN A 514 -3.51 -17.30 -7.28
N TYR A 515 -2.40 -17.19 -6.57
CA TYR A 515 -1.24 -18.07 -6.76
C TYR A 515 -1.52 -19.53 -6.39
N ASN A 516 -2.50 -19.79 -5.54
CA ASN A 516 -2.91 -21.12 -5.11
C ASN A 516 -3.92 -21.80 -6.07
N ARG A 517 -4.34 -21.12 -7.15
CA ARG A 517 -5.23 -21.65 -8.20
C ARG A 517 -6.60 -22.12 -7.69
N PHE A 518 -7.10 -21.44 -6.68
CA PHE A 518 -8.42 -21.68 -6.13
C PHE A 518 -9.51 -21.16 -7.08
N SER A 519 -10.59 -21.94 -7.27
CA SER A 519 -11.66 -21.59 -8.19
C SER A 519 -13.07 -21.73 -7.63
N ALA A 520 -13.21 -22.35 -6.45
CA ALA A 520 -14.53 -22.69 -5.90
C ALA A 520 -15.39 -21.47 -5.51
N ALA A 521 -14.77 -20.29 -5.30
CA ALA A 521 -15.46 -19.04 -4.98
C ALA A 521 -15.48 -18.04 -6.14
N ASN A 522 -15.11 -18.47 -7.37
CA ASN A 522 -14.95 -17.58 -8.52
C ASN A 522 -16.17 -16.70 -8.79
N ASP A 523 -17.37 -17.29 -8.85
CA ASP A 523 -18.58 -16.56 -9.24
C ASP A 523 -19.02 -15.55 -8.17
N ASP A 524 -18.93 -15.92 -6.89
CA ASP A 524 -19.20 -15.01 -5.78
C ASP A 524 -18.19 -13.86 -5.78
N ALA A 525 -16.89 -14.16 -6.01
CA ALA A 525 -15.83 -13.16 -6.05
C ALA A 525 -16.00 -12.18 -7.23
N LEU A 526 -16.41 -12.65 -8.41
CA LEU A 526 -16.76 -11.78 -9.53
C LEU A 526 -17.96 -10.90 -9.21
N ALA A 527 -19.00 -11.48 -8.56
CA ALA A 527 -20.20 -10.75 -8.20
C ALA A 527 -19.94 -9.62 -7.19
N THR A 528 -18.92 -9.73 -6.33
CA THR A 528 -18.59 -8.65 -5.38
C THR A 528 -18.27 -7.34 -6.08
N GLN A 529 -17.61 -7.37 -7.25
CA GLN A 529 -17.21 -6.17 -7.99
C GLN A 529 -18.38 -5.31 -8.45
N THR A 530 -19.53 -5.95 -8.71
CA THR A 530 -20.69 -5.30 -9.33
C THR A 530 -21.89 -5.17 -8.42
N THR A 531 -21.81 -5.65 -7.18
CA THR A 531 -22.92 -5.64 -6.22
C THR A 531 -22.90 -4.34 -5.41
N LEU A 532 -23.81 -3.41 -5.72
CA LEU A 532 -23.93 -2.12 -5.00
C LEU A 532 -24.77 -2.22 -3.70
N ASP A 533 -25.57 -3.28 -3.54
CA ASP A 533 -26.32 -3.54 -2.32
C ASP A 533 -25.39 -4.09 -1.24
N THR A 534 -25.18 -3.32 -0.18
CA THR A 534 -24.24 -3.67 0.90
C THR A 534 -24.59 -4.98 1.59
N SER A 535 -25.90 -5.30 1.77
CA SER A 535 -26.31 -6.55 2.45
C SER A 535 -26.01 -7.76 1.58
N LYS A 536 -26.22 -7.65 0.27
CA LYS A 536 -25.85 -8.69 -0.70
C LYS A 536 -24.34 -8.85 -0.80
N LEU A 537 -23.60 -7.75 -0.84
CA LEU A 537 -22.15 -7.74 -0.85
C LEU A 537 -21.59 -8.51 0.35
N VAL A 538 -21.99 -8.15 1.58
CA VAL A 538 -21.57 -8.84 2.80
C VAL A 538 -21.96 -10.32 2.78
N SER A 539 -23.09 -10.68 2.15
CA SER A 539 -23.51 -12.09 2.01
C SER A 539 -22.59 -12.87 1.05
N LEU A 540 -22.18 -12.26 -0.07
CA LEU A 540 -21.20 -12.85 -1.00
C LEU A 540 -19.85 -13.05 -0.31
N GLU A 541 -19.37 -12.05 0.39
CA GLU A 541 -18.12 -12.11 1.14
C GLU A 541 -18.13 -13.22 2.20
N LYS A 542 -19.22 -13.37 2.95
CA LYS A 542 -19.43 -14.48 3.90
C LYS A 542 -19.41 -15.84 3.22
N ASN A 543 -20.01 -15.96 2.04
CA ASN A 543 -20.00 -17.20 1.27
C ASN A 543 -18.59 -17.54 0.77
N ILE A 544 -17.84 -16.56 0.27
CA ILE A 544 -16.44 -16.75 -0.16
C ILE A 544 -15.60 -17.26 1.00
N ASP A 545 -15.68 -16.60 2.16
CA ASP A 545 -14.92 -16.98 3.35
C ASP A 545 -15.26 -18.41 3.82
N LYS A 546 -16.55 -18.75 3.87
CA LYS A 546 -17.03 -20.10 4.19
C LYS A 546 -16.56 -21.14 3.16
N THR A 547 -16.60 -20.80 1.88
CA THR A 547 -16.14 -21.68 0.81
C THR A 547 -14.64 -21.92 0.91
N ALA A 548 -13.86 -20.89 1.19
CA ALA A 548 -12.41 -20.98 1.38
C ALA A 548 -12.06 -21.98 2.50
N PHE A 549 -12.68 -21.87 3.68
CA PHE A 549 -12.43 -22.83 4.77
C PHE A 549 -12.93 -24.23 4.44
N SER A 550 -14.12 -24.39 3.87
CA SER A 550 -14.71 -25.70 3.58
C SER A 550 -13.96 -26.46 2.48
N GLN A 551 -13.32 -25.77 1.56
CA GLN A 551 -12.55 -26.36 0.46
C GLN A 551 -11.06 -26.53 0.80
N GLY A 552 -10.62 -26.03 1.96
CA GLY A 552 -9.22 -26.10 2.36
C GLY A 552 -8.32 -25.19 1.53
N TYR A 553 -8.75 -23.93 1.28
CA TYR A 553 -7.96 -22.90 0.61
C TYR A 553 -6.59 -22.72 1.28
N GLY A 554 -6.60 -22.65 2.59
CA GLY A 554 -5.46 -22.41 3.44
C GLY A 554 -5.93 -21.84 4.77
N LEU A 555 -5.00 -21.39 5.59
CA LEU A 555 -5.32 -20.79 6.88
C LEU A 555 -4.67 -19.42 7.03
N PRO A 556 -5.43 -18.38 7.36
CA PRO A 556 -4.86 -17.16 7.89
C PRO A 556 -4.25 -17.47 9.26
N LEU A 557 -3.09 -16.92 9.55
CA LEU A 557 -2.37 -17.21 10.78
C LEU A 557 -2.60 -16.12 11.82
N PHE A 558 -2.17 -14.92 11.51
CA PHE A 558 -2.31 -13.76 12.39
C PHE A 558 -2.18 -12.46 11.63
N GLN A 559 -2.71 -11.40 12.21
CA GLN A 559 -2.49 -10.03 11.76
C GLN A 559 -1.12 -9.56 12.26
N LEU A 560 -0.30 -8.96 11.38
CA LEU A 560 1.03 -8.48 11.75
C LEU A 560 0.93 -7.33 12.77
N PRO A 561 1.72 -7.36 13.84
CA PRO A 561 1.77 -6.24 14.77
C PRO A 561 2.56 -5.08 14.14
N GLY A 562 2.24 -3.85 14.56
CA GLY A 562 2.98 -2.66 14.21
C GLY A 562 3.32 -1.82 15.44
N VAL A 563 4.36 -1.03 15.33
CA VAL A 563 4.82 -0.16 16.41
C VAL A 563 5.34 1.16 15.86
N PHE A 564 4.89 2.28 16.45
CA PHE A 564 5.49 3.59 16.23
C PHE A 564 6.18 4.06 17.51
N GLY A 565 7.36 4.67 17.35
CA GLY A 565 8.01 5.47 18.38
C GLY A 565 7.83 6.96 18.05
N VAL A 566 7.31 7.74 18.99
CA VAL A 566 7.05 9.18 18.78
C VAL A 566 7.77 9.98 19.85
N ASN A 567 8.63 10.90 19.44
CA ASN A 567 9.34 11.80 20.34
C ASN A 567 8.35 12.67 21.12
N ALA A 568 8.61 12.90 22.42
CA ALA A 568 7.74 13.65 23.32
C ALA A 568 7.49 15.12 22.88
N ARG A 569 8.30 15.66 21.95
CA ARG A 569 8.09 17.01 21.39
C ARG A 569 7.03 17.06 20.30
N VAL A 570 6.59 15.91 19.76
CA VAL A 570 5.56 15.83 18.72
C VAL A 570 4.26 15.26 19.29
N ASP A 571 3.17 15.98 19.10
CA ASP A 571 1.83 15.52 19.44
C ASP A 571 0.99 15.30 18.17
N GLY A 572 -0.14 14.60 18.30
CA GLY A 572 -1.12 14.38 17.24
C GLY A 572 -0.87 13.14 16.39
N VAL A 573 0.30 12.50 16.46
CA VAL A 573 0.57 11.25 15.73
C VAL A 573 -0.33 10.13 16.29
N LYS A 574 -1.07 9.47 15.40
CA LYS A 574 -1.92 8.31 15.69
C LYS A 574 -1.45 7.09 14.91
N TYR A 575 -1.68 5.91 15.48
CA TYR A 575 -1.31 4.66 14.81
C TYR A 575 -2.20 4.41 13.58
N MET A 576 -1.59 3.94 12.50
CA MET A 576 -2.22 3.46 11.27
C MET A 576 -1.43 2.27 10.73
N GLY A 577 -2.13 1.18 10.44
CA GLY A 577 -1.52 -0.08 10.03
C GLY A 577 -1.39 -0.28 8.52
N ASN A 578 -1.75 0.69 7.68
CA ASN A 578 -1.56 0.61 6.23
C ASN A 578 -0.25 1.27 5.77
N GLN A 579 -0.02 1.33 4.44
CA GLN A 579 1.19 1.89 3.84
C GLN A 579 1.44 3.38 4.17
N ASN A 580 0.38 4.16 4.46
CA ASN A 580 0.54 5.56 4.84
C ASN A 580 1.22 5.71 6.21
N GLY A 581 1.15 4.67 7.06
CA GLY A 581 1.80 4.64 8.36
C GLY A 581 1.51 5.88 9.19
N PRO A 582 2.53 6.51 9.80
CA PRO A 582 2.32 7.68 10.64
C PRO A 582 1.78 8.90 9.87
N PHE A 583 1.97 8.98 8.55
CA PHE A 583 1.62 10.16 7.77
C PHE A 583 0.11 10.36 7.57
N TRP A 584 -0.73 9.34 7.82
CA TRP A 584 -2.15 9.34 7.50
C TRP A 584 -2.94 10.52 8.12
N ASN A 585 -2.47 11.07 9.25
CA ASN A 585 -3.11 12.20 9.94
C ASN A 585 -2.16 13.39 10.19
N PHE A 586 -1.24 13.64 9.27
CA PHE A 586 -0.19 14.68 9.36
C PHE A 586 -0.73 16.08 9.70
N TRP A 587 -1.97 16.41 9.35
CA TRP A 587 -2.62 17.69 9.65
C TRP A 587 -2.93 17.92 11.13
N GLU A 588 -2.94 16.85 11.92
CA GLU A 588 -3.10 16.93 13.37
C GLU A 588 -1.75 17.07 14.11
N TRP A 589 -0.63 16.92 13.41
CA TRP A 589 0.68 16.96 14.05
C TRP A 589 1.04 18.38 14.50
N THR A 590 1.58 18.48 15.72
CA THR A 590 2.08 19.73 16.29
C THR A 590 3.42 19.49 16.94
N VAL A 591 4.26 20.53 16.95
CA VAL A 591 5.56 20.52 17.62
C VAL A 591 5.49 21.43 18.84
N LYS A 592 5.85 20.90 20.01
CA LYS A 592 5.95 21.70 21.23
C LYS A 592 7.10 22.70 21.09
N SER A 593 6.86 23.96 21.43
CA SER A 593 7.94 24.92 21.56
C SER A 593 8.94 24.41 22.59
N SER A 594 10.23 24.34 22.23
CA SER A 594 11.27 24.12 23.22
C SER A 594 11.27 25.32 24.19
N THR A 595 10.68 25.14 25.36
CA THR A 595 11.05 26.03 26.49
C THR A 595 12.52 25.74 26.74
N ALA A 596 13.40 26.65 26.29
CA ALA A 596 14.80 26.61 26.67
C ALA A 596 14.85 26.54 28.21
N LYS A 597 15.43 25.43 28.72
CA LYS A 597 15.82 25.36 30.13
C LYS A 597 17.05 26.20 30.37
#